data_9b840e1895f2dd2794425cfa6b58826a
#
_entry.id   9b840e1895f2dd2794425cfa6b58826a
#
_cell.length_a   1.000
_cell.length_b   1.000
_cell.length_c   1.000
_cell.angle_alpha   90.00
_cell.angle_beta   90.00
_cell.angle_gamma   90.00
#
_symmetry.space_group_name_H-M   'P 1'
#
loop_
_entity.id
_entity.type
_entity.pdbx_description
1 polymer ?
#
loop_
_entity_poly.entity_id
_entity_poly.type
_entity_poly.pdbx_seq_one_letter_code
_entity_poly.pdbx_strand_id
1 'polypeptide(L)'
;MKDGFLKAAAFSPALRVADCTYNAQQVLAQLQAAAQRGVKLAVFPEFCLTGYTCGDLFLQRTLQQGALDALEWLLAQTRALDTVVLVGLPLLVHGKLYNCAAVLCRGQLLGIVPKTYLPNYGEFYEKRQFTPGSTEVELVEVCGQQVPFGTSLLFRCRQMPSFVL
;
A
#
# COMPACT_ATOMS: atom_id res chain seq x y z
N MET A 1 3.13 -12.98 -18.34
CA MET A 1 4.37 -12.31 -18.78
C MET A 1 4.77 -12.98 -20.06
N LYS A 2 5.01 -12.21 -21.11
CA LYS A 2 5.29 -12.74 -22.44
C LYS A 2 6.58 -12.12 -22.95
N ASP A 3 7.46 -12.90 -23.54
CA ASP A 3 8.71 -12.44 -24.17
C ASP A 3 9.67 -11.66 -23.24
N GLY A 4 9.68 -11.98 -21.94
CA GLY A 4 10.54 -11.31 -20.97
C GLY A 4 10.07 -9.92 -20.53
N PHE A 5 8.88 -9.45 -20.97
CA PHE A 5 8.32 -8.16 -20.60
C PHE A 5 7.24 -8.29 -19.52
N LEU A 6 7.20 -7.30 -18.63
CA LEU A 6 6.18 -7.14 -17.62
C LEU A 6 5.44 -5.81 -17.88
N LYS A 7 4.10 -5.87 -17.96
CA LYS A 7 3.30 -4.66 -18.07
C LYS A 7 3.05 -4.09 -16.67
N ALA A 8 3.52 -2.88 -16.43
CA ALA A 8 3.27 -2.10 -15.23
C ALA A 8 2.34 -0.92 -15.53
N ALA A 9 1.61 -0.46 -14.53
CA ALA A 9 0.79 0.74 -14.60
C ALA A 9 0.84 1.51 -13.27
N ALA A 10 0.94 2.84 -13.36
CA ALA A 10 0.74 3.76 -12.26
C ALA A 10 -0.66 4.39 -12.41
N PHE A 11 -1.34 4.58 -11.28
CA PHE A 11 -2.71 5.05 -11.22
C PHE A 11 -2.83 6.35 -10.43
N SER A 12 -3.84 7.12 -10.74
CA SER A 12 -4.22 8.32 -10.00
C SER A 12 -5.75 8.34 -9.86
N PRO A 13 -6.32 7.56 -8.92
CA PRO A 13 -7.77 7.52 -8.73
C PRO A 13 -8.31 8.83 -8.15
N ALA A 14 -9.57 9.12 -8.42
CA ALA A 14 -10.28 10.18 -7.70
C ALA A 14 -10.50 9.74 -6.25
N LEU A 15 -9.94 10.49 -5.30
CA LEU A 15 -10.01 10.16 -3.88
C LEU A 15 -10.88 11.15 -3.12
N ARG A 16 -11.41 10.70 -1.97
CA ARG A 16 -12.05 11.53 -0.96
C ARG A 16 -11.24 11.48 0.33
N VAL A 17 -10.94 12.63 0.89
CA VAL A 17 -10.19 12.73 2.15
C VAL A 17 -10.92 12.00 3.26
N ALA A 18 -10.23 11.10 3.95
CA ALA A 18 -10.72 10.27 5.06
C ALA A 18 -11.86 9.29 4.72
N ASP A 19 -12.29 9.16 3.47
CA ASP A 19 -13.31 8.18 3.04
C ASP A 19 -12.63 6.91 2.53
N CYS A 20 -12.13 6.09 3.47
CA CYS A 20 -11.34 4.89 3.15
C CYS A 20 -12.13 3.87 2.33
N THR A 21 -13.44 3.74 2.57
CA THR A 21 -14.31 2.81 1.83
C THR A 21 -14.45 3.23 0.37
N TYR A 22 -14.75 4.50 0.11
CA TYR A 22 -14.83 5.03 -1.25
C TYR A 22 -13.49 4.88 -1.97
N ASN A 23 -12.39 5.25 -1.31
CA ASN A 23 -11.06 5.21 -1.90
C ASN A 23 -10.66 3.77 -2.29
N ALA A 24 -10.92 2.78 -1.43
CA ALA A 24 -10.67 1.38 -1.75
C ALA A 24 -11.49 0.89 -2.96
N GLN A 25 -12.76 1.33 -3.09
CA GLN A 25 -13.59 1.01 -4.26
C GLN A 25 -13.00 1.61 -5.54
N GLN A 26 -12.48 2.84 -5.51
CA GLN A 26 -11.83 3.47 -6.67
C GLN A 26 -10.53 2.73 -7.05
N VAL A 27 -9.73 2.32 -6.07
CA VAL A 27 -8.54 1.49 -6.28
C VAL A 27 -8.92 0.17 -6.95
N LEU A 28 -9.92 -0.54 -6.43
CA LEU A 28 -10.37 -1.82 -6.99
C LEU A 28 -10.87 -1.69 -8.43
N ALA A 29 -11.69 -0.67 -8.72
CA ALA A 29 -12.23 -0.47 -10.07
C ALA A 29 -11.11 -0.29 -11.11
N GLN A 30 -10.09 0.54 -10.80
CA GLN A 30 -8.95 0.73 -11.69
C GLN A 30 -8.09 -0.53 -11.80
N LEU A 31 -7.90 -1.26 -10.69
CA LEU A 31 -7.14 -2.50 -10.67
C LEU A 31 -7.78 -3.60 -11.51
N GLN A 32 -9.11 -3.75 -11.46
CA GLN A 32 -9.85 -4.71 -12.27
C GLN A 32 -9.71 -4.41 -13.77
N ALA A 33 -9.85 -3.14 -14.16
CA ALA A 33 -9.66 -2.70 -15.54
C ALA A 33 -8.21 -2.93 -16.01
N ALA A 34 -7.22 -2.72 -15.14
CA ALA A 34 -5.81 -2.98 -15.42
C ALA A 34 -5.52 -4.48 -15.60
N ALA A 35 -6.08 -5.33 -14.73
CA ALA A 35 -5.91 -6.79 -14.81
C ALA A 35 -6.45 -7.36 -16.13
N GLN A 36 -7.60 -6.87 -16.61
CA GLN A 36 -8.16 -7.22 -17.93
C GLN A 36 -7.22 -6.85 -19.09
N ARG A 37 -6.40 -5.81 -18.92
CA ARG A 37 -5.38 -5.38 -19.88
C ARG A 37 -4.04 -6.10 -19.72
N GLY A 38 -3.96 -7.07 -18.82
CA GLY A 38 -2.75 -7.87 -18.56
C GLY A 38 -1.67 -7.15 -17.76
N VAL A 39 -2.02 -6.12 -17.00
CA VAL A 39 -1.10 -5.46 -16.05
C VAL A 39 -0.72 -6.44 -14.95
N LYS A 40 0.58 -6.55 -14.65
CA LYS A 40 1.14 -7.44 -13.63
C LYS A 40 1.71 -6.71 -12.43
N LEU A 41 1.98 -5.41 -12.56
CA LEU A 41 2.38 -4.52 -11.48
C LEU A 41 1.51 -3.26 -11.54
N ALA A 42 0.76 -3.00 -10.49
CA ALA A 42 -0.12 -1.84 -10.31
C ALA A 42 0.36 -1.01 -9.13
N VAL A 43 0.67 0.27 -9.35
CA VAL A 43 1.14 1.17 -8.32
C VAL A 43 0.13 2.28 -8.12
N PHE A 44 -0.36 2.43 -6.90
CA PHE A 44 -1.27 3.49 -6.47
C PHE A 44 -0.54 4.55 -5.65
N PRO A 45 -1.10 5.78 -5.55
CA PRO A 45 -0.44 6.88 -4.85
C PRO A 45 -0.26 6.64 -3.35
N GLU A 46 0.65 7.42 -2.79
CA GLU A 46 0.82 7.60 -1.35
C GLU A 46 -0.53 7.92 -0.70
N PHE A 47 -0.84 7.24 0.42
CA PHE A 47 -2.11 7.38 1.14
C PHE A 47 -3.38 7.24 0.27
N CYS A 48 -3.32 6.43 -0.79
CA CYS A 48 -4.48 6.25 -1.67
C CYS A 48 -5.72 5.68 -0.94
N LEU A 49 -5.56 5.07 0.23
CA LEU A 49 -6.70 4.58 1.03
C LEU A 49 -7.32 5.67 1.92
N THR A 50 -6.60 6.73 2.27
CA THR A 50 -7.10 7.79 3.16
C THR A 50 -7.21 9.15 2.50
N GLY A 51 -6.42 9.40 1.46
CA GLY A 51 -6.06 10.72 0.95
C GLY A 51 -4.85 11.28 1.70
N TYR A 52 -4.03 12.08 0.99
CA TYR A 52 -2.80 12.66 1.54
C TYR A 52 -3.07 13.80 2.54
N THR A 53 -4.12 14.58 2.32
CA THR A 53 -4.38 15.83 3.06
C THR A 53 -5.22 15.65 4.34
N CYS A 54 -5.16 14.47 4.97
CA CYS A 54 -5.88 14.17 6.22
C CYS A 54 -5.37 14.95 7.45
N GLY A 55 -4.14 15.50 7.41
CA GLY A 55 -3.58 16.28 8.52
C GLY A 55 -3.61 15.51 9.84
N ASP A 56 -4.09 16.13 10.92
CA ASP A 56 -4.15 15.50 12.24
C ASP A 56 -5.18 14.36 12.36
N LEU A 57 -6.04 14.15 11.36
CA LEU A 57 -6.90 12.95 11.32
C LEU A 57 -6.09 11.66 11.29
N PHE A 58 -4.86 11.66 10.77
CA PHE A 58 -3.97 10.51 10.83
C PHE A 58 -3.73 9.98 12.25
N LEU A 59 -3.81 10.86 13.26
CA LEU A 59 -3.64 10.49 14.67
C LEU A 59 -4.91 9.87 15.29
N GLN A 60 -6.04 9.90 14.58
CA GLN A 60 -7.30 9.36 15.06
C GLN A 60 -7.44 7.87 14.76
N ARG A 61 -7.79 7.10 15.79
CA ARG A 61 -8.02 5.64 15.67
C ARG A 61 -9.05 5.29 14.59
N THR A 62 -10.08 6.11 14.43
CA THR A 62 -11.13 5.90 13.42
C THR A 62 -10.55 5.87 12.00
N LEU A 63 -9.65 6.81 11.66
CA LEU A 63 -9.02 6.82 10.33
C LEU A 63 -8.04 5.65 10.16
N GLN A 64 -7.25 5.36 11.20
CA GLN A 64 -6.30 4.25 11.18
C GLN A 64 -7.01 2.92 10.99
N GLN A 65 -8.10 2.68 11.73
CA GLN A 65 -8.92 1.47 11.58
C GLN A 65 -9.61 1.42 10.21
N GLY A 66 -10.19 2.54 9.76
CA GLY A 66 -10.79 2.62 8.43
C GLY A 66 -9.82 2.30 7.30
N ALA A 67 -8.55 2.68 7.42
CA ALA A 67 -7.50 2.32 6.45
C ALA A 67 -7.19 0.82 6.47
N LEU A 68 -7.16 0.19 7.66
CA LEU A 68 -6.98 -1.26 7.81
C LEU A 68 -8.18 -2.03 7.26
N ASP A 69 -9.40 -1.62 7.56
CA ASP A 69 -10.64 -2.24 7.06
C ASP A 69 -10.69 -2.17 5.52
N ALA A 70 -10.27 -1.04 4.94
CA ALA A 70 -10.17 -0.84 3.50
C ALA A 70 -9.11 -1.76 2.86
N LEU A 71 -7.96 -1.94 3.51
CA LEU A 71 -6.91 -2.86 3.07
C LEU A 71 -7.40 -4.31 3.13
N GLU A 72 -8.03 -4.72 4.23
CA GLU A 72 -8.58 -6.07 4.39
C GLU A 72 -9.65 -6.37 3.33
N TRP A 73 -10.53 -5.40 3.06
CA TRP A 73 -11.51 -5.52 2.00
C TRP A 73 -10.84 -5.68 0.63
N LEU A 74 -9.81 -4.89 0.31
CA LEU A 74 -9.05 -5.04 -0.95
C LEU A 74 -8.39 -6.41 -1.06
N LEU A 75 -7.81 -6.94 0.02
CA LEU A 75 -7.24 -8.29 0.05
C LEU A 75 -8.30 -9.33 -0.35
N ALA A 76 -9.50 -9.23 0.21
CA ALA A 76 -10.59 -10.15 -0.11
C ALA A 76 -11.01 -10.06 -1.59
N GLN A 77 -11.11 -8.84 -2.15
CA GLN A 77 -11.53 -8.60 -3.54
C GLN A 77 -10.46 -8.98 -4.58
N THR A 78 -9.19 -9.05 -4.18
CA THR A 78 -8.06 -9.27 -5.11
C THR A 78 -7.58 -10.73 -5.15
N ARG A 79 -8.24 -11.66 -4.46
CA ARG A 79 -7.83 -13.09 -4.39
C ARG A 79 -7.67 -13.75 -5.74
N ALA A 80 -8.51 -13.41 -6.72
CA ALA A 80 -8.47 -13.95 -8.07
C ALA A 80 -7.53 -13.19 -9.02
N LEU A 81 -6.96 -12.06 -8.60
CA LEU A 81 -6.13 -11.21 -9.45
C LEU A 81 -4.66 -11.61 -9.36
N ASP A 82 -4.06 -11.88 -10.52
CA ASP A 82 -2.64 -12.19 -10.67
C ASP A 82 -1.85 -10.91 -11.00
N THR A 83 -2.02 -9.90 -10.17
CA THR A 83 -1.35 -8.60 -10.27
C THR A 83 -0.74 -8.28 -8.91
N VAL A 84 0.52 -7.88 -8.89
CA VAL A 84 1.14 -7.28 -7.71
C VAL A 84 0.66 -5.85 -7.60
N VAL A 85 0.16 -5.48 -6.44
CA VAL A 85 -0.46 -4.17 -6.19
C VAL A 85 0.25 -3.47 -5.04
N LEU A 86 0.60 -2.21 -5.22
CA LEU A 86 1.13 -1.35 -4.17
C LEU A 86 0.08 -0.30 -3.84
N VAL A 87 -0.32 -0.22 -2.56
CA VAL A 87 -1.27 0.77 -2.04
C VAL A 87 -0.67 1.52 -0.85
N GLY A 88 -0.88 2.83 -0.82
CA GLY A 88 -0.41 3.70 0.26
C GLY A 88 -1.45 3.82 1.38
N LEU A 89 -0.99 3.67 2.64
CA LEU A 89 -1.83 3.82 3.83
C LEU A 89 -1.01 4.23 5.07
N PRO A 90 -1.63 4.86 6.09
CA PRO A 90 -1.04 4.98 7.42
C PRO A 90 -1.15 3.64 8.15
N LEU A 91 -0.09 3.24 8.86
CA LEU A 91 -0.07 2.02 9.67
C LEU A 91 0.52 2.28 11.05
N LEU A 92 -0.19 1.86 12.09
CA LEU A 92 0.29 1.90 13.47
C LEU A 92 0.99 0.58 13.80
N VAL A 93 2.30 0.63 14.11
CA VAL A 93 3.11 -0.51 14.53
C VAL A 93 3.83 -0.16 15.82
N HIS A 94 3.69 -0.99 16.86
CA HIS A 94 4.31 -0.78 18.18
C HIS A 94 4.13 0.64 18.75
N GLY A 95 2.92 1.20 18.57
CA GLY A 95 2.59 2.55 19.07
C GLY A 95 3.17 3.71 18.24
N LYS A 96 3.82 3.43 17.11
CA LYS A 96 4.36 4.42 16.17
C LYS A 96 3.58 4.39 14.88
N LEU A 97 3.24 5.54 14.34
CA LEU A 97 2.52 5.67 13.08
C LEU A 97 3.52 5.82 11.92
N TYR A 98 3.30 5.06 10.86
CA TYR A 98 4.14 5.05 9.66
C TYR A 98 3.32 5.37 8.41
N ASN A 99 3.96 6.05 7.45
CA ASN A 99 3.50 6.19 6.09
C ASN A 99 4.01 4.98 5.31
N CYS A 100 3.13 4.11 4.85
CA CYS A 100 3.50 2.80 4.31
C CYS A 100 2.98 2.56 2.90
N ALA A 101 3.75 1.77 2.15
CA ALA A 101 3.29 1.06 0.97
C ALA A 101 3.07 -0.41 1.33
N ALA A 102 1.83 -0.89 1.23
CA ALA A 102 1.49 -2.31 1.34
C ALA A 102 1.59 -2.96 -0.04
N VAL A 103 2.29 -4.08 -0.11
CA VAL A 103 2.47 -4.88 -1.33
C VAL A 103 1.60 -6.12 -1.23
N LEU A 104 0.63 -6.25 -2.14
CA LEU A 104 -0.33 -7.35 -2.11
C LEU A 104 -0.36 -8.10 -3.45
N CYS A 105 -0.69 -9.38 -3.36
CA CYS A 105 -0.94 -10.23 -4.53
C CYS A 105 -1.86 -11.40 -4.14
N ARG A 106 -2.90 -11.65 -4.93
CA ARG A 106 -3.82 -12.78 -4.74
C ARG A 106 -4.44 -12.85 -3.33
N GLY A 107 -4.78 -11.71 -2.76
CA GLY A 107 -5.37 -11.62 -1.40
C GLY A 107 -4.38 -11.81 -0.26
N GLN A 108 -3.08 -11.80 -0.54
CA GLN A 108 -2.02 -11.91 0.47
C GLN A 108 -1.23 -10.61 0.55
N LEU A 109 -0.86 -10.22 1.76
CA LEU A 109 0.16 -9.21 2.00
C LEU A 109 1.54 -9.86 1.85
N LEU A 110 2.32 -9.37 0.89
CA LEU A 110 3.68 -9.85 0.64
C LEU A 110 4.70 -9.12 1.54
N GLY A 111 4.40 -7.89 1.91
CA GLY A 111 5.24 -7.06 2.76
C GLY A 111 4.69 -5.65 2.88
N ILE A 112 5.20 -4.91 3.86
CA ILE A 112 4.86 -3.51 4.09
C ILE A 112 6.15 -2.71 4.19
N VAL A 113 6.28 -1.68 3.37
CA VAL A 113 7.46 -0.82 3.29
C VAL A 113 7.13 0.55 3.88
N PRO A 114 7.66 0.90 5.06
CA PRO A 114 7.51 2.24 5.64
C PRO A 114 8.41 3.24 4.93
N LYS A 115 7.92 4.47 4.75
CA LYS A 115 8.67 5.59 4.17
C LYS A 115 9.82 6.01 5.08
N THR A 116 11.03 6.13 4.53
CA THR A 116 12.23 6.54 5.27
C THR A 116 12.38 8.06 5.32
N TYR A 117 12.23 8.73 4.18
CA TYR A 117 12.45 10.17 4.07
C TYR A 117 11.14 10.92 4.16
N LEU A 118 10.89 11.50 5.34
CA LEU A 118 9.67 12.26 5.63
C LEU A 118 9.92 13.74 5.35
N PRO A 119 9.26 14.37 4.37
CA PRO A 119 9.37 15.80 4.13
C PRO A 119 8.80 16.58 5.32
N ASN A 120 9.53 17.60 5.76
CA ASN A 120 9.16 18.45 6.88
C ASN A 120 9.63 19.88 6.65
N TYR A 121 9.25 20.42 5.48
CA TYR A 121 9.59 21.76 5.03
C TYR A 121 8.45 22.33 4.17
N GLY A 122 8.32 23.64 4.09
CA GLY A 122 7.23 24.31 3.38
C GLY A 122 5.87 23.88 3.94
N GLU A 123 5.02 23.38 3.06
CA GLU A 123 3.68 22.85 3.39
C GLU A 123 3.69 21.42 3.98
N PHE A 124 4.83 20.76 4.01
CA PHE A 124 4.93 19.37 4.49
C PHE A 124 5.26 19.29 5.97
N TYR A 125 4.49 18.49 6.71
CA TYR A 125 4.60 18.28 8.16
C TYR A 125 4.59 16.79 8.54
N GLU A 126 5.12 15.91 7.69
CA GLU A 126 5.00 14.46 7.90
C GLU A 126 5.65 13.98 9.21
N LYS A 127 6.75 14.61 9.67
CA LYS A 127 7.38 14.26 10.95
C LYS A 127 6.53 14.52 12.19
N ARG A 128 5.45 15.30 12.04
CA ARG A 128 4.48 15.51 13.12
C ARG A 128 3.64 14.25 13.39
N GLN A 129 3.30 13.51 12.35
CA GLN A 129 2.43 12.34 12.44
C GLN A 129 3.20 11.03 12.31
N PHE A 130 4.25 10.97 11.48
CA PHE A 130 4.87 9.72 11.06
C PHE A 130 6.29 9.54 11.56
N THR A 131 6.64 8.28 11.80
CA THR A 131 7.98 7.82 12.14
C THR A 131 8.70 7.34 10.87
N PRO A 132 10.00 7.67 10.66
CA PRO A 132 10.79 7.12 9.57
C PRO A 132 10.91 5.60 9.65
N GLY A 133 10.82 4.94 8.51
CA GLY A 133 11.07 3.50 8.42
C GLY A 133 12.53 3.12 8.69
N SER A 134 12.74 1.94 9.26
CA SER A 134 14.05 1.33 9.51
C SER A 134 14.40 0.29 8.45
N THR A 135 15.71 0.04 8.26
CA THR A 135 16.21 -1.07 7.43
C THR A 135 16.06 -2.44 8.11
N GLU A 136 15.85 -2.47 9.42
CA GLU A 136 15.52 -3.70 10.14
C GLU A 136 14.16 -4.23 9.66
N VAL A 137 14.13 -5.54 9.41
CA VAL A 137 12.91 -6.23 9.00
C VAL A 137 12.37 -7.02 10.16
N GLU A 138 11.13 -6.78 10.53
CA GLU A 138 10.40 -7.51 11.55
C GLU A 138 9.11 -8.11 11.00
N LEU A 139 8.53 -9.09 11.67
CA LEU A 139 7.21 -9.61 11.36
C LEU A 139 6.17 -8.86 12.20
N VAL A 140 5.16 -8.33 11.54
CA VAL A 140 4.03 -7.64 12.18
C VAL A 140 2.72 -8.32 11.78
N GLU A 141 1.72 -8.27 12.65
CA GLU A 141 0.39 -8.77 12.32
C GLU A 141 -0.46 -7.65 11.72
N VAL A 142 -0.91 -7.85 10.47
CA VAL A 142 -1.78 -6.91 9.74
C VAL A 142 -2.86 -7.69 9.01
N CYS A 143 -4.13 -7.32 9.20
CA CYS A 143 -5.30 -8.00 8.60
C CYS A 143 -5.25 -9.53 8.80
N GLY A 144 -4.88 -10.00 9.99
CA GLY A 144 -4.78 -11.42 10.34
C GLY A 144 -3.64 -12.18 9.66
N GLN A 145 -2.67 -11.49 9.06
CA GLN A 145 -1.50 -12.07 8.40
C GLN A 145 -0.21 -11.64 9.09
N GLN A 146 0.75 -12.55 9.22
CA GLN A 146 2.13 -12.23 9.63
C GLN A 146 2.89 -11.72 8.42
N VAL A 147 3.31 -10.45 8.44
CA VAL A 147 3.82 -9.73 7.27
C VAL A 147 5.19 -9.12 7.57
N PRO A 148 6.18 -9.27 6.67
CA PRO A 148 7.43 -8.55 6.77
C PRO A 148 7.20 -7.03 6.71
N PHE A 149 7.79 -6.30 7.65
CA PHE A 149 7.74 -4.85 7.75
C PHE A 149 9.17 -4.30 7.81
N GLY A 150 9.53 -3.41 6.90
CA GLY A 150 10.85 -2.80 6.85
C GLY A 150 11.17 -2.23 5.47
N THR A 151 12.26 -1.44 5.36
CA THR A 151 12.64 -0.77 4.12
C THR A 151 13.57 -1.59 3.22
N SER A 152 14.07 -2.75 3.71
CA SER A 152 15.01 -3.63 3.00
C SER A 152 14.32 -4.85 2.37
N LEU A 153 13.02 -4.73 2.02
CA LEU A 153 12.28 -5.82 1.41
C LEU A 153 12.53 -5.88 -0.10
N LEU A 154 12.70 -7.10 -0.62
CA LEU A 154 12.77 -7.37 -2.05
C LEU A 154 11.69 -8.38 -2.44
N PHE A 155 10.91 -8.05 -3.46
CA PHE A 155 9.82 -8.91 -3.97
C PHE A 155 10.22 -9.53 -5.31
N ARG A 156 10.49 -10.84 -5.30
CA ARG A 156 10.95 -11.57 -6.48
C ARG A 156 9.82 -12.31 -7.18
N CYS A 157 9.71 -12.13 -8.49
CA CYS A 157 8.77 -12.88 -9.29
C CYS A 157 9.26 -14.33 -9.51
N ARG A 158 8.45 -15.32 -9.09
CA ARG A 158 8.81 -16.75 -9.28
C ARG A 158 8.86 -17.16 -10.76
N GLN A 159 7.97 -16.60 -11.59
CA GLN A 159 7.86 -16.93 -13.03
C GLN A 159 8.90 -16.18 -13.88
N MET A 160 9.47 -15.11 -13.36
CA MET A 160 10.50 -14.31 -14.01
C MET A 160 11.53 -13.88 -12.98
N PRO A 161 12.49 -14.75 -12.61
CA PRO A 161 13.40 -14.54 -11.48
C PRO A 161 14.34 -13.32 -11.61
N SER A 162 14.54 -12.82 -12.83
CA SER A 162 15.27 -11.58 -13.10
C SER A 162 14.48 -10.31 -12.74
N PHE A 163 13.15 -10.43 -12.53
CA PHE A 163 12.33 -9.32 -12.08
C PHE A 163 12.26 -9.29 -10.56
N VAL A 164 12.78 -8.21 -10.00
CA VAL A 164 12.76 -7.89 -8.57
C VAL A 164 12.21 -6.48 -8.38
N LEU A 165 11.30 -6.32 -7.43
CA LEU A 165 10.74 -5.05 -7.00
C LEU A 165 11.30 -4.71 -5.61
#